data_9f5f222fc948dc0fd2178f3a80fce7f3
#
_entry.id   9f5f222fc948dc0fd2178f3a80fce7f3
#
_cell.length_a   1.000
_cell.length_b   1.000
_cell.length_c   1.000
_cell.angle_alpha   90.00
_cell.angle_beta   90.00
_cell.angle_gamma   90.00
#
_symmetry.space_group_name_H-M   'P 1'
#
loop_
_entity.id
_entity.type
_entity.pdbx_description
1 polymer ?
#
loop_
_entity_poly.entity_id
_entity_poly.type
_entity_poly.pdbx_seq_one_letter_code
_entity_poly.pdbx_strand_id
1 'polypeptide(L)'
;MASHALLRGVPVALVDGTNRFDAYYIAEFARKVTSQRLVKQRVPPEQLLRQIYVARAFTCYQMEATITERLPAFLRNAGAPIAIIFGLLDTFYDEQAPLFEVQASVGRIITALHRLKADNIAVLLASLDMKLESKERNRLFPRVSSAMDHVLEAVESESGYHFIKEMPGHPDLITETGRMH
;
A
#
# COMPACT_ATOMS: atom_id res chain seq x y z
N MET A 1 9.85 3.53 -2.68
CA MET A 1 10.01 2.05 -2.78
C MET A 1 9.54 1.50 -4.12
N ALA A 2 8.23 1.54 -4.45
CA ALA A 2 7.70 0.99 -5.70
C ALA A 2 8.42 1.51 -6.96
N SER A 3 8.64 2.81 -7.05
CA SER A 3 9.32 3.43 -8.19
C SER A 3 10.73 2.89 -8.45
N HIS A 4 11.48 2.60 -7.41
CA HIS A 4 12.83 2.01 -7.53
C HIS A 4 12.77 0.53 -7.96
N ALA A 5 11.77 -0.22 -7.51
CA ALA A 5 11.54 -1.59 -7.97
C ALA A 5 11.22 -1.62 -9.48
N LEU A 6 10.35 -0.73 -9.93
CA LEU A 6 10.00 -0.59 -11.35
C LEU A 6 11.21 -0.24 -12.23
N LEU A 7 12.12 0.63 -11.77
CA LEU A 7 13.35 0.94 -12.49
C LEU A 7 14.29 -0.27 -12.64
N ARG A 8 14.17 -1.25 -11.74
CA ARG A 8 14.93 -2.52 -11.79
C ARG A 8 14.22 -3.63 -12.55
N GLY A 9 13.08 -3.34 -13.17
CA GLY A 9 12.30 -4.34 -13.89
C GLY A 9 11.50 -5.27 -12.98
N VAL A 10 11.31 -4.92 -11.70
CA VAL A 10 10.60 -5.73 -10.72
C VAL A 10 9.10 -5.42 -10.79
N PRO A 11 8.23 -6.41 -11.07
CA PRO A 11 6.80 -6.20 -11.11
C PRO A 11 6.22 -5.87 -9.73
N VAL A 12 5.20 -5.02 -9.71
CA VAL A 12 4.49 -4.57 -8.50
C VAL A 12 3.00 -4.86 -8.65
N ALA A 13 2.44 -5.54 -7.66
CA ALA A 13 0.99 -5.68 -7.54
C ALA A 13 0.43 -4.52 -6.70
N LEU A 14 -0.66 -3.92 -7.15
CA LEU A 14 -1.33 -2.82 -6.47
C LEU A 14 -2.81 -3.16 -6.31
N VAL A 15 -3.29 -3.13 -5.07
CA VAL A 15 -4.71 -3.19 -4.74
C VAL A 15 -5.17 -1.79 -4.36
N ASP A 16 -6.16 -1.26 -5.08
CA ASP A 16 -6.65 0.11 -4.90
C ASP A 16 -8.10 0.08 -4.41
N GLY A 17 -8.28 0.34 -3.11
CA GLY A 17 -9.59 0.50 -2.46
C GLY A 17 -10.11 1.95 -2.47
N THR A 18 -9.26 2.91 -2.89
CA THR A 18 -9.60 4.33 -2.91
C THR A 18 -10.02 4.83 -4.29
N ASN A 19 -9.76 4.02 -5.33
CA ASN A 19 -9.88 4.44 -6.73
C ASN A 19 -9.05 5.70 -7.07
N ARG A 20 -7.88 5.85 -6.42
CA ARG A 20 -6.99 7.02 -6.57
C ARG A 20 -5.69 6.72 -7.28
N PHE A 21 -5.46 5.48 -7.70
CA PHE A 21 -4.26 5.20 -8.50
C PHE A 21 -4.29 5.99 -9.81
N ASP A 22 -3.28 6.83 -9.98
CA ASP A 22 -3.11 7.67 -11.16
C ASP A 22 -1.79 7.33 -11.87
N ALA A 23 -1.89 6.90 -13.11
CA ALA A 23 -0.75 6.58 -13.96
C ALA A 23 0.13 7.81 -14.28
N TYR A 24 -0.40 9.02 -14.16
CA TYR A 24 0.36 10.25 -14.40
C TYR A 24 1.53 10.41 -13.45
N TYR A 25 1.39 10.01 -12.17
CA TYR A 25 2.50 10.04 -11.21
C TYR A 25 3.67 9.15 -11.65
N ILE A 26 3.38 8.00 -12.25
CA ILE A 26 4.43 7.10 -12.77
C ILE A 26 5.10 7.72 -14.00
N ALA A 27 4.32 8.35 -14.88
CA ALA A 27 4.86 9.04 -16.05
C ALA A 27 5.72 10.25 -15.66
N GLU A 28 5.31 11.00 -14.65
CA GLU A 28 6.09 12.12 -14.10
C GLU A 28 7.38 11.63 -13.44
N PHE A 29 7.32 10.58 -12.65
CA PHE A 29 8.48 9.94 -12.08
C PHE A 29 9.48 9.50 -13.15
N ALA A 30 9.02 8.82 -14.21
CA ALA A 30 9.90 8.38 -15.31
C ALA A 30 10.59 9.58 -16.00
N ARG A 31 9.88 10.67 -16.21
CA ARG A 31 10.45 11.92 -16.75
C ARG A 31 11.48 12.52 -15.79
N LYS A 32 11.17 12.59 -14.50
CA LYS A 32 12.05 13.16 -13.46
C LYS A 32 13.37 12.41 -13.36
N VAL A 33 13.34 11.08 -13.25
CA VAL A 33 14.57 10.27 -13.16
C VAL A 33 15.42 10.35 -14.42
N THR A 34 14.80 10.48 -15.59
CA THR A 34 15.48 10.67 -16.87
C THR A 34 16.13 12.05 -16.95
N SER A 35 15.42 13.13 -16.58
CA SER A 35 15.92 14.51 -16.64
C SER A 35 17.05 14.76 -15.64
N GLN A 36 16.98 14.18 -14.45
CA GLN A 36 18.01 14.27 -13.41
C GLN A 36 19.20 13.33 -13.63
N ARG A 37 19.26 12.62 -14.75
CA ARG A 37 20.31 11.64 -15.06
C ARG A 37 20.51 10.58 -13.98
N LEU A 38 19.48 10.26 -13.22
CA LEU A 38 19.51 9.21 -12.19
C LEU A 38 19.57 7.81 -12.80
N VAL A 39 19.29 7.71 -14.09
CA VAL A 39 19.41 6.49 -14.91
C VAL A 39 20.26 6.75 -16.14
N LYS A 40 21.02 5.74 -16.58
CA LYS A 40 21.93 5.85 -17.75
C LYS A 40 21.20 6.01 -19.07
N GLN A 41 19.97 5.51 -19.16
CA GLN A 41 19.15 5.53 -20.37
C GLN A 41 17.80 6.17 -20.07
N ARG A 42 17.17 6.74 -21.10
CA ARG A 42 15.80 7.23 -21.02
C ARG A 42 14.86 6.07 -20.67
N VAL A 43 14.03 6.25 -19.65
CA VAL A 43 13.03 5.26 -19.23
C VAL A 43 11.66 5.73 -19.77
N PRO A 44 11.09 5.04 -20.76
CA PRO A 44 9.73 5.35 -21.22
C PRO A 44 8.71 5.06 -20.12
N PRO A 45 7.76 5.97 -19.85
CA PRO A 45 6.71 5.74 -18.85
C PRO A 45 5.96 4.41 -19.05
N GLU A 46 5.72 4.04 -20.29
CA GLU A 46 5.01 2.81 -20.67
C GLU A 46 5.75 1.55 -20.19
N GLN A 47 7.07 1.59 -20.16
CA GLN A 47 7.88 0.49 -19.65
C GLN A 47 7.64 0.26 -18.16
N LEU A 48 7.51 1.34 -17.36
CA LEU A 48 7.22 1.24 -15.94
C LEU A 48 5.78 0.80 -15.71
N LEU A 49 4.83 1.38 -16.45
CA LEU A 49 3.40 1.08 -16.33
C LEU A 49 3.09 -0.39 -16.62
N ARG A 50 3.79 -1.01 -17.59
CA ARG A 50 3.62 -2.44 -17.90
C ARG A 50 4.00 -3.37 -16.77
N GLN A 51 4.72 -2.91 -15.76
CA GLN A 51 5.14 -3.67 -14.60
C GLN A 51 4.22 -3.48 -13.39
N ILE A 52 3.20 -2.62 -13.50
CA ILE A 52 2.24 -2.36 -12.44
C ILE A 52 0.94 -3.07 -12.77
N TYR A 53 0.54 -3.97 -11.89
CA TYR A 53 -0.71 -4.71 -12.02
C TYR A 53 -1.69 -4.21 -10.98
N VAL A 54 -2.79 -3.60 -11.43
CA VAL A 54 -3.76 -2.94 -10.56
C VAL A 54 -5.02 -3.78 -10.46
N ALA A 55 -5.42 -4.11 -9.24
CA ALA A 55 -6.73 -4.63 -8.91
C ALA A 55 -7.49 -3.56 -8.10
N ARG A 56 -8.76 -3.30 -8.44
CA ARG A 56 -9.63 -2.38 -7.69
C ARG A 56 -10.63 -3.14 -6.86
N ALA A 57 -10.88 -2.65 -5.66
CA ALA A 57 -11.89 -3.20 -4.75
C ALA A 57 -12.75 -2.05 -4.22
N PHE A 58 -14.04 -2.10 -4.51
CA PHE A 58 -15.01 -1.05 -4.16
C PHE A 58 -15.85 -1.40 -2.92
N THR A 59 -15.77 -2.63 -2.46
CA THR A 59 -16.47 -3.12 -1.26
C THR A 59 -15.53 -3.90 -0.37
N CYS A 60 -15.84 -4.01 0.92
CA CYS A 60 -15.06 -4.81 1.87
C CYS A 60 -14.95 -6.29 1.45
N TYR A 61 -16.01 -6.85 0.84
CA TYR A 61 -16.02 -8.23 0.33
C TYR A 61 -15.05 -8.41 -0.86
N GLN A 62 -15.04 -7.44 -1.78
CA GLN A 62 -14.09 -7.46 -2.90
C GLN A 62 -12.65 -7.27 -2.42
N MET A 63 -12.42 -6.41 -1.42
CA MET A 63 -11.12 -6.19 -0.82
C MET A 63 -10.62 -7.47 -0.16
N GLU A 64 -11.46 -8.13 0.63
CA GLU A 64 -11.14 -9.40 1.25
C GLU A 64 -10.77 -10.46 0.21
N ALA A 65 -11.65 -10.74 -0.75
CA ALA A 65 -11.41 -11.75 -1.79
C ALA A 65 -10.15 -11.43 -2.61
N THR A 66 -9.89 -10.15 -2.85
CA THR A 66 -8.68 -9.74 -3.57
C THR A 66 -7.42 -10.06 -2.76
N ILE A 67 -7.38 -9.72 -1.47
CA ILE A 67 -6.18 -9.92 -0.64
C ILE A 67 -5.99 -11.38 -0.23
N THR A 68 -7.07 -12.10 0.06
CA THR A 68 -6.96 -13.48 0.59
C THR A 68 -6.78 -14.53 -0.49
N GLU A 69 -7.27 -14.28 -1.71
CA GLU A 69 -7.31 -15.29 -2.78
C GLU A 69 -6.53 -14.85 -4.02
N ARG A 70 -6.89 -13.70 -4.61
CA ARG A 70 -6.38 -13.28 -5.92
C ARG A 70 -4.94 -12.79 -5.86
N LEU A 71 -4.61 -11.94 -4.88
CA LEU A 71 -3.29 -11.35 -4.73
C LEU A 71 -2.19 -12.41 -4.51
N PRO A 72 -2.33 -13.38 -3.59
CA PRO A 72 -1.31 -14.42 -3.42
C PRO A 72 -1.09 -15.27 -4.68
N ALA A 73 -2.17 -15.61 -5.39
CA ALA A 73 -2.07 -16.36 -6.64
C ALA A 73 -1.33 -15.55 -7.72
N PHE A 74 -1.68 -14.28 -7.86
CA PHE A 74 -1.05 -13.38 -8.81
C PHE A 74 0.45 -13.19 -8.51
N LEU A 75 0.82 -12.89 -7.26
CA LEU A 75 2.21 -12.65 -6.85
C LEU A 75 3.11 -13.84 -7.17
N ARG A 76 2.62 -15.05 -6.91
CA ARG A 76 3.35 -16.29 -7.26
C ARG A 76 3.52 -16.43 -8.77
N ASN A 77 2.44 -16.24 -9.54
CA ASN A 77 2.46 -16.45 -11.00
C ASN A 77 3.31 -15.38 -11.72
N ALA A 78 3.28 -14.15 -11.26
CA ALA A 78 4.03 -13.05 -11.83
C ALA A 78 5.46 -12.94 -11.30
N GLY A 79 5.82 -13.71 -10.26
CA GLY A 79 7.09 -13.55 -9.56
C GLY A 79 7.26 -12.16 -8.96
N ALA A 80 6.16 -11.50 -8.54
CA ALA A 80 6.18 -10.15 -8.01
C ALA A 80 6.47 -10.19 -6.49
N PRO A 81 7.61 -9.62 -6.04
CA PRO A 81 7.98 -9.66 -4.63
C PRO A 81 7.38 -8.52 -3.81
N ILE A 82 6.58 -7.64 -4.42
CA ILE A 82 6.05 -6.44 -3.79
C ILE A 82 4.55 -6.33 -4.05
N ALA A 83 3.79 -6.16 -2.97
CA ALA A 83 2.38 -5.78 -3.01
C ALA A 83 2.17 -4.42 -2.34
N ILE A 84 1.35 -3.57 -2.95
CA ILE A 84 0.94 -2.28 -2.40
C ILE A 84 -0.58 -2.31 -2.26
N ILE A 85 -1.10 -1.90 -1.12
CA ILE A 85 -2.52 -1.87 -0.83
C ILE A 85 -2.88 -0.46 -0.39
N PHE A 86 -3.69 0.24 -1.18
CA PHE A 86 -4.21 1.57 -0.87
C PHE A 86 -5.63 1.49 -0.34
N GLY A 87 -5.89 2.19 0.76
CA GLY A 87 -7.22 2.35 1.32
C GLY A 87 -7.87 1.03 1.73
N LEU A 88 -7.10 0.14 2.37
CA LEU A 88 -7.64 -1.11 2.88
C LEU A 88 -8.91 -0.85 3.68
N LEU A 89 -8.83 0.03 4.68
CA LEU A 89 -9.92 0.26 5.61
C LEU A 89 -11.03 1.14 5.05
N ASP A 90 -10.78 1.91 3.99
CA ASP A 90 -11.78 2.79 3.39
C ASP A 90 -13.03 2.02 2.96
N THR A 91 -12.85 0.79 2.45
CA THR A 91 -13.97 -0.10 2.07
C THR A 91 -14.67 -0.76 3.27
N PHE A 92 -14.06 -0.75 4.46
CA PHE A 92 -14.59 -1.33 5.70
C PHE A 92 -15.25 -0.31 6.61
N TYR A 93 -15.10 0.96 6.31
CA TYR A 93 -15.76 2.04 7.03
C TYR A 93 -17.21 2.26 6.59
N ASP A 94 -17.64 1.62 5.50
CA ASP A 94 -19.04 1.64 5.06
C ASP A 94 -19.93 0.96 6.11
N GLU A 95 -20.91 1.70 6.63
CA GLU A 95 -21.82 1.26 7.68
C GLU A 95 -22.87 0.23 7.18
N GLN A 96 -23.02 0.07 5.88
CA GLN A 96 -23.94 -0.91 5.30
C GLN A 96 -23.50 -2.37 5.57
N ALA A 97 -22.20 -2.60 5.71
CA ALA A 97 -21.68 -3.93 6.04
C ALA A 97 -21.82 -4.23 7.54
N PRO A 98 -22.38 -5.39 7.93
CA PRO A 98 -22.51 -5.78 9.34
C PRO A 98 -21.15 -5.81 10.05
N LEU A 99 -21.07 -5.20 11.24
CA LEU A 99 -19.81 -5.04 11.96
C LEU A 99 -19.10 -6.37 12.25
N PHE A 100 -19.84 -7.43 12.58
CA PHE A 100 -19.25 -8.74 12.86
C PHE A 100 -18.58 -9.35 11.62
N GLU A 101 -19.17 -9.15 10.42
CA GLU A 101 -18.58 -9.59 9.15
C GLU A 101 -17.31 -8.80 8.84
N VAL A 102 -17.35 -7.46 9.03
CA VAL A 102 -16.19 -6.59 8.88
C VAL A 102 -15.04 -7.02 9.78
N GLN A 103 -15.31 -7.28 11.06
CA GLN A 103 -14.29 -7.71 12.00
C GLN A 103 -13.69 -9.08 11.65
N ALA A 104 -14.52 -10.02 11.21
CA ALA A 104 -14.07 -11.34 10.75
C ALA A 104 -13.23 -11.22 9.47
N SER A 105 -13.67 -10.41 8.51
CA SER A 105 -12.98 -10.15 7.26
C SER A 105 -11.59 -9.54 7.48
N VAL A 106 -11.49 -8.50 8.32
CA VAL A 106 -10.20 -7.89 8.69
C VAL A 106 -9.27 -8.91 9.33
N GLY A 107 -9.79 -9.82 10.17
CA GLY A 107 -9.00 -10.92 10.74
C GLY A 107 -8.43 -11.86 9.67
N ARG A 108 -9.21 -12.23 8.67
CA ARG A 108 -8.76 -13.07 7.54
C ARG A 108 -7.73 -12.34 6.68
N ILE A 109 -7.92 -11.05 6.44
CA ILE A 109 -6.95 -10.21 5.71
C ILE A 109 -5.62 -10.18 6.46
N ILE A 110 -5.59 -9.89 7.75
CA ILE A 110 -4.37 -9.88 8.56
C ILE A 110 -3.64 -11.23 8.44
N THR A 111 -4.38 -12.33 8.53
CA THR A 111 -3.80 -13.67 8.36
C THR A 111 -3.18 -13.85 6.96
N ALA A 112 -3.84 -13.35 5.92
CA ALA A 112 -3.30 -13.40 4.56
C ALA A 112 -2.03 -12.56 4.39
N LEU A 113 -2.00 -11.36 4.98
CA LEU A 113 -0.81 -10.49 4.97
C LEU A 113 0.38 -11.15 5.67
N HIS A 114 0.17 -11.80 6.81
CA HIS A 114 1.23 -12.57 7.48
C HIS A 114 1.74 -13.75 6.63
N ARG A 115 0.87 -14.41 5.86
CA ARG A 115 1.30 -15.46 4.92
C ARG A 115 2.15 -14.89 3.78
N LEU A 116 1.76 -13.75 3.22
CA LEU A 116 2.57 -13.07 2.20
C LEU A 116 3.97 -12.72 2.73
N LYS A 117 4.05 -12.23 3.98
CA LYS A 117 5.33 -12.00 4.64
C LYS A 117 6.16 -13.29 4.77
N ALA A 118 5.54 -14.39 5.18
CA ALA A 118 6.22 -15.69 5.29
C ALA A 118 6.73 -16.19 3.92
N ASP A 119 6.04 -15.82 2.84
CA ASP A 119 6.46 -16.08 1.45
C ASP A 119 7.52 -15.06 0.94
N ASN A 120 8.09 -14.23 1.82
CA ASN A 120 9.05 -13.14 1.50
C ASN A 120 8.49 -12.07 0.53
N ILE A 121 7.20 -11.85 0.54
CA ILE A 121 6.55 -10.74 -0.18
C ILE A 121 6.55 -9.50 0.71
N ALA A 122 7.12 -8.41 0.22
CA ALA A 122 7.04 -7.12 0.88
C ALA A 122 5.65 -6.50 0.66
N VAL A 123 4.94 -6.19 1.74
CA VAL A 123 3.62 -5.55 1.67
C VAL A 123 3.72 -4.12 2.20
N LEU A 124 3.35 -3.15 1.38
CA LEU A 124 3.16 -1.76 1.77
C LEU A 124 1.66 -1.46 1.85
N LEU A 125 1.18 -1.16 3.04
CA LEU A 125 -0.20 -0.80 3.27
C LEU A 125 -0.29 0.70 3.54
N ALA A 126 -1.11 1.42 2.77
CA ALA A 126 -1.40 2.83 2.99
C ALA A 126 -2.89 3.00 3.30
N SER A 127 -3.21 3.61 4.42
CA SER A 127 -4.57 3.85 4.88
C SER A 127 -4.66 5.17 5.63
N LEU A 128 -5.82 5.80 5.59
CA LEU A 128 -6.11 6.95 6.43
C LEU A 128 -6.58 6.48 7.81
N ASP A 129 -6.10 7.14 8.86
CA ASP A 129 -6.69 7.01 10.21
C ASP A 129 -7.91 7.93 10.28
N MET A 130 -9.07 7.39 9.96
CA MET A 130 -10.32 8.14 9.97
C MET A 130 -11.02 8.01 11.32
N LYS A 131 -11.47 9.13 11.86
CA LYS A 131 -12.34 9.15 13.03
C LYS A 131 -13.79 9.08 12.57
N LEU A 132 -14.44 7.96 12.89
CA LEU A 132 -15.85 7.69 12.57
C LEU A 132 -16.72 7.89 13.81
N GLU A 133 -18.04 8.00 13.61
CA GLU A 133 -19.01 7.99 14.70
C GLU A 133 -19.05 6.65 15.43
N SER A 134 -18.90 5.55 14.69
CA SER A 134 -18.84 4.19 15.23
C SER A 134 -17.53 3.95 15.97
N LYS A 135 -17.62 3.83 17.31
CA LYS A 135 -16.48 3.49 18.17
C LYS A 135 -15.87 2.13 17.84
N GLU A 136 -16.70 1.19 17.42
CA GLU A 136 -16.28 -0.16 17.06
C GLU A 136 -15.46 -0.16 15.76
N ARG A 137 -15.88 0.62 14.77
CA ARG A 137 -15.14 0.76 13.50
C ARG A 137 -13.84 1.52 13.68
N ASN A 138 -13.77 2.45 14.62
CA ASN A 138 -12.52 3.13 14.98
C ASN A 138 -11.44 2.18 15.53
N ARG A 139 -11.80 0.97 15.95
CA ARG A 139 -10.84 -0.06 16.39
C ARG A 139 -10.21 -0.84 15.24
N LEU A 140 -10.68 -0.66 14.01
CA LEU A 140 -10.14 -1.39 12.86
C LEU A 140 -8.72 -0.92 12.52
N PHE A 141 -8.46 0.39 12.54
CA PHE A 141 -7.13 0.93 12.28
C PHE A 141 -6.09 0.44 13.31
N PRO A 142 -6.29 0.59 14.63
CA PRO A 142 -5.36 0.04 15.62
C PRO A 142 -5.15 -1.47 15.48
N ARG A 143 -6.20 -2.22 15.11
CA ARG A 143 -6.09 -3.67 14.92
C ARG A 143 -5.21 -4.04 13.73
N VAL A 144 -5.33 -3.32 12.63
CA VAL A 144 -4.49 -3.55 11.45
C VAL A 144 -3.06 -3.08 11.72
N SER A 145 -2.88 -1.87 12.26
CA SER A 145 -1.56 -1.32 12.53
C SER A 145 -0.75 -2.18 13.51
N SER A 146 -1.38 -2.70 14.58
CA SER A 146 -0.71 -3.58 15.54
C SER A 146 -0.26 -4.94 14.95
N ALA A 147 -0.79 -5.32 13.80
CA ALA A 147 -0.40 -6.54 13.09
C ALA A 147 0.73 -6.31 12.07
N MET A 148 1.17 -5.08 11.88
CA MET A 148 2.25 -4.71 10.95
C MET A 148 3.58 -4.68 11.67
N ASP A 149 4.66 -4.95 10.92
CA ASP A 149 6.03 -4.90 11.49
C ASP A 149 6.47 -3.46 11.78
N HIS A 150 6.08 -2.53 10.91
CA HIS A 150 6.41 -1.12 11.00
C HIS A 150 5.18 -0.30 10.65
N VAL A 151 4.94 0.76 11.40
CA VAL A 151 3.87 1.72 11.13
C VAL A 151 4.49 3.11 11.04
N LEU A 152 4.28 3.75 9.90
CA LEU A 152 4.84 5.06 9.59
C LEU A 152 3.69 6.06 9.42
N GLU A 153 3.83 7.21 10.04
CA GLU A 153 2.91 8.34 9.87
C GLU A 153 3.51 9.35 8.88
N ALA A 154 2.76 9.68 7.85
CA ALA A 154 3.11 10.78 6.95
C ALA A 154 2.55 12.09 7.52
N VAL A 155 3.43 13.00 7.90
CA VAL A 155 3.08 14.30 8.48
C VAL A 155 3.41 15.40 7.49
N GLU A 156 2.45 16.26 7.20
CA GLU A 156 2.66 17.48 6.42
C GLU A 156 3.12 18.62 7.34
N SER A 157 4.23 19.26 6.99
CA SER A 157 4.70 20.44 7.70
C SER A 157 4.11 21.72 7.09
N GLU A 158 4.14 22.81 7.85
CA GLU A 158 3.73 24.15 7.38
C GLU A 158 4.49 24.62 6.12
N SER A 159 5.67 24.08 5.88
CA SER A 159 6.48 24.36 4.69
C SER A 159 6.15 23.46 3.48
N GLY A 160 5.10 22.63 3.57
CA GLY A 160 4.70 21.69 2.52
C GLY A 160 5.60 20.46 2.36
N TYR A 161 6.53 20.23 3.31
CA TYR A 161 7.36 19.01 3.32
C TYR A 161 6.62 17.89 4.05
N HIS A 162 6.67 16.69 3.48
CA HIS A 162 6.16 15.49 4.15
C HIS A 162 7.28 14.81 4.92
N PHE A 163 7.05 14.57 6.19
CA PHE A 163 7.93 13.77 7.03
C PHE A 163 7.29 12.40 7.27
N ILE A 164 8.13 11.38 7.34
CA ILE A 164 7.71 10.05 7.75
C ILE A 164 8.25 9.84 9.17
N LYS A 165 7.34 9.58 10.10
CA LYS A 165 7.66 9.30 11.49
C LYS A 165 7.18 7.90 11.82
N GLU A 166 8.01 7.13 12.52
CA GLU A 166 7.59 5.85 13.07
C GLU A 166 6.69 6.06 14.28
N MET A 167 5.58 5.32 14.33
CA MET A 167 4.64 5.41 15.44
C MET A 167 5.21 4.70 16.67
N PRO A 168 5.00 5.24 17.89
CA PRO A 168 5.45 4.62 19.13
C PRO A 168 4.90 3.19 19.30
N GLY A 169 5.76 2.29 19.75
CA GLY A 169 5.39 0.88 19.99
C GLY A 169 5.81 -0.09 18.88
N HIS A 170 6.39 0.41 17.80
CA HIS A 170 7.02 -0.39 16.75
C HIS A 170 8.54 -0.28 16.85
N PRO A 171 9.30 -1.36 16.54
CA PRO A 171 10.76 -1.35 16.64
C PRO A 171 11.39 -0.35 15.67
N ASP A 172 12.50 0.24 16.11
CA ASP A 172 13.22 1.32 15.45
C ASP A 172 13.60 1.01 13.99
N LEU A 173 12.97 1.71 13.06
CA LEU A 173 13.56 1.94 11.75
C LEU A 173 14.39 3.21 11.81
N ILE A 174 15.68 3.10 11.48
CA ILE A 174 16.56 4.26 11.32
C ILE A 174 16.03 5.07 10.14
N THR A 175 15.38 6.18 10.43
CA THR A 175 14.93 7.13 9.43
C THR A 175 16.12 7.97 8.98
N GLU A 176 16.79 7.54 7.93
CA GLU A 176 17.53 8.51 7.13
C GLU A 176 16.50 9.40 6.42
N THR A 177 16.36 10.60 6.93
CA THR A 177 15.57 11.68 6.32
C THR A 177 16.20 12.07 4.98
N GLY A 178 15.84 11.34 3.94
CA GLY A 178 16.10 11.76 2.58
C GLY A 178 15.17 12.91 2.21
N ARG A 179 15.71 14.14 2.10
CA ARG A 179 15.02 15.25 1.45
C ARG A 179 14.65 14.80 0.03
N MET A 180 13.37 14.58 -0.22
CA MET A 180 12.88 14.49 -1.60
C MET A 180 12.69 15.93 -2.10
N HIS A 181 13.63 16.36 -2.92
CA HIS A 181 13.52 17.56 -3.76
C HIS A 181 12.77 17.22 -5.04
#